data_daa96da5ed4987516b8f6e58c2ea8893
#
_entry.id   daa96da5ed4987516b8f6e58c2ea8893
#
_cell.length_a   1.000
_cell.length_b   1.000
_cell.length_c   1.000
_cell.angle_alpha   90.00
_cell.angle_beta   90.00
_cell.angle_gamma   90.00
#
_symmetry.space_group_name_H-M   'P 1'
#
loop_
_entity.id
_entity.type
_entity.pdbx_description
1 polymer ?
#
loop_
_entity_poly.entity_id
_entity_poly.type
_entity_poly.pdbx_seq_one_letter_code
_entity_poly.pdbx_strand_id
1 'polypeptide(L)'
;MEVYEIILLIVLSFLLIIICLTILSRIIYQRSLMASIVEIFLKFTCKKYDDEDVVKGFEKLVRINDKKYVLPKRLMLKKQVKEVDYKGMQLFVFNESNNTNKAILYIHGGAYVRQPRYEHIKYVKKLAKKTGYKLYLPIYPKAPKHSFKEAYEVLTSLYSEIRSKNDKVFLMGDSAGGGLALGLCQSFIEENIRQPDELILLSPWIDISLENERIKDYVKVEPMLSVSNTKIWGKAWANGARLDDYRLSPLYGNCIGLKSVNIFIGTREILYPDNIILYNVLLESKVKVKLYKGIGMNHVYNVYPIPEARIALKQVLDIIKK
;
A
#
# COMPACT_ATOMS: atom_id res chain seq x y z
N MET A 1 -24.81 6.36 49.09
CA MET A 1 -24.96 6.23 47.64
C MET A 1 -25.17 4.77 47.31
N GLU A 2 -26.29 4.45 46.72
CA GLU A 2 -26.62 3.08 46.35
C GLU A 2 -25.69 2.54 45.28
N VAL A 3 -25.46 1.22 45.22
CA VAL A 3 -24.52 0.60 44.26
C VAL A 3 -24.82 0.99 42.81
N TYR A 4 -26.12 1.09 42.47
CA TYR A 4 -26.51 1.50 41.09
C TYR A 4 -26.16 2.95 40.78
N GLU A 5 -26.17 3.86 41.78
CA GLU A 5 -25.73 5.28 41.57
C GLU A 5 -24.24 5.35 41.27
N ILE A 6 -23.42 4.53 41.96
CA ILE A 6 -21.99 4.44 41.71
C ILE A 6 -21.73 3.90 40.29
N ILE A 7 -22.42 2.82 39.91
CA ILE A 7 -22.28 2.27 38.55
C ILE A 7 -22.68 3.30 37.48
N LEU A 8 -23.79 4.00 37.69
CA LEU A 8 -24.28 5.03 36.79
C LEU A 8 -23.24 6.16 36.62
N LEU A 9 -22.66 6.64 37.73
CA LEU A 9 -21.60 7.67 37.70
C LEU A 9 -20.36 7.21 36.95
N ILE A 10 -19.94 5.95 37.12
CA ILE A 10 -18.81 5.37 36.38
C ILE A 10 -19.11 5.34 34.89
N VAL A 11 -20.30 4.89 34.50
CA VAL A 11 -20.71 4.82 33.07
C VAL A 11 -20.78 6.21 32.46
N LEU A 12 -21.39 7.19 33.16
CA LEU A 12 -21.48 8.57 32.68
C LEU A 12 -20.10 9.23 32.54
N SER A 13 -19.21 9.00 33.50
CA SER A 13 -17.83 9.49 33.45
C SER A 13 -17.06 8.88 32.27
N PHE A 14 -17.23 7.58 32.04
CA PHE A 14 -16.60 6.90 30.88
C PHE A 14 -17.13 7.43 29.54
N LEU A 15 -18.44 7.64 29.42
CA LEU A 15 -19.05 8.24 28.24
C LEU A 15 -18.54 9.66 27.98
N LEU A 16 -18.44 10.47 29.04
CA LEU A 16 -17.89 11.84 28.94
C LEU A 16 -16.44 11.83 28.43
N ILE A 17 -15.60 10.93 28.95
CA ILE A 17 -14.22 10.75 28.48
C ILE A 17 -14.20 10.40 26.99
N ILE A 18 -15.03 9.45 26.55
CA ILE A 18 -15.10 9.08 25.12
C ILE A 18 -15.52 10.28 24.26
N ILE A 19 -16.50 11.05 24.70
CA ILE A 19 -16.96 12.25 23.99
C ILE A 19 -15.82 13.26 23.89
N CYS A 20 -15.15 13.57 25.01
CA CYS A 20 -14.00 14.51 25.03
C CYS A 20 -12.88 14.04 24.11
N LEU A 21 -12.49 12.75 24.14
CA LEU A 21 -11.47 12.18 23.27
C LEU A 21 -11.90 12.23 21.78
N THR A 22 -13.18 12.03 21.50
CA THR A 22 -13.72 12.13 20.14
C THR A 22 -13.65 13.56 19.62
N ILE A 23 -14.08 14.53 20.42
CA ILE A 23 -14.00 15.97 20.10
C ILE A 23 -12.54 16.36 19.87
N LEU A 24 -11.64 15.99 20.78
CA LEU A 24 -10.21 16.29 20.69
C LEU A 24 -9.59 15.72 19.41
N SER A 25 -9.91 14.45 19.08
CA SER A 25 -9.45 13.85 17.82
C SER A 25 -9.96 14.59 16.59
N ARG A 26 -11.20 15.06 16.61
CA ARG A 26 -11.80 15.82 15.51
C ARG A 26 -11.22 17.22 15.36
N ILE A 27 -11.03 17.94 16.45
CA ILE A 27 -10.54 19.34 16.43
C ILE A 27 -9.04 19.37 16.13
N ILE A 28 -8.22 18.60 16.86
CA ILE A 28 -6.75 18.69 16.74
C ILE A 28 -6.23 17.92 15.54
N TYR A 29 -6.71 16.69 15.33
CA TYR A 29 -6.16 15.80 14.32
C TYR A 29 -7.03 15.65 13.06
N GLN A 30 -8.21 16.29 13.03
CA GLN A 30 -9.17 16.23 11.92
C GLN A 30 -9.52 14.79 11.48
N ARG A 31 -9.61 13.88 12.44
CA ARG A 31 -9.84 12.46 12.20
C ARG A 31 -10.74 11.81 13.25
N SER A 32 -11.18 10.57 12.99
CA SER A 32 -11.98 9.82 13.96
C SER A 32 -11.14 9.40 15.18
N LEU A 33 -11.81 9.19 16.34
CA LEU A 33 -11.18 8.61 17.52
C LEU A 33 -10.54 7.24 17.21
N MET A 34 -11.20 6.41 16.39
CA MET A 34 -10.67 5.12 15.99
C MET A 34 -9.35 5.25 15.23
N ALA A 35 -9.20 6.26 14.36
CA ALA A 35 -7.93 6.52 13.67
C ALA A 35 -6.83 6.93 14.65
N SER A 36 -7.17 7.71 15.68
CA SER A 36 -6.23 8.07 16.75
C SER A 36 -5.78 6.85 17.57
N ILE A 37 -6.70 5.95 17.90
CA ILE A 37 -6.39 4.69 18.60
C ILE A 37 -5.48 3.81 17.74
N VAL A 38 -5.79 3.67 16.45
CA VAL A 38 -4.96 2.89 15.52
C VAL A 38 -3.56 3.50 15.40
N GLU A 39 -3.42 4.82 15.32
CA GLU A 39 -2.08 5.47 15.29
C GLU A 39 -1.29 5.20 16.57
N ILE A 40 -1.91 5.27 17.73
CA ILE A 40 -1.27 4.94 19.01
C ILE A 40 -0.79 3.48 18.98
N PHE A 41 -1.65 2.55 18.57
CA PHE A 41 -1.29 1.15 18.42
C PHE A 41 -0.10 0.95 17.48
N LEU A 42 -0.08 1.65 16.35
CA LEU A 42 1.02 1.58 15.37
C LEU A 42 2.34 2.10 15.95
N LYS A 43 2.32 3.19 16.73
CA LYS A 43 3.51 3.69 17.42
C LYS A 43 4.15 2.67 18.35
N PHE A 44 3.34 1.84 19.02
CA PHE A 44 3.83 0.79 19.91
C PHE A 44 4.25 -0.49 19.20
N THR A 45 3.62 -0.82 18.06
CA THR A 45 3.85 -2.10 17.37
C THR A 45 4.82 -2.00 16.20
N CYS A 46 4.95 -0.84 15.57
CA CYS A 46 5.90 -0.60 14.49
C CYS A 46 7.22 -0.13 15.09
N LYS A 47 8.08 -1.10 15.46
CA LYS A 47 9.40 -0.80 16.00
C LYS A 47 10.27 -0.11 14.95
N LYS A 48 10.89 0.99 15.35
CA LYS A 48 12.02 1.61 14.65
C LYS A 48 13.29 0.94 15.21
N TYR A 49 14.06 0.34 14.35
CA TYR A 49 15.26 -0.40 14.73
C TYR A 49 16.49 0.48 14.52
N ASP A 50 17.56 0.20 15.24
CA ASP A 50 18.87 0.74 14.90
C ASP A 50 19.32 0.13 13.56
N ASP A 51 20.12 0.88 12.80
CA ASP A 51 20.49 0.51 11.43
C ASP A 51 21.20 -0.85 11.36
N GLU A 52 22.05 -1.16 12.35
CA GLU A 52 22.68 -2.48 12.46
C GLU A 52 21.67 -3.61 12.65
N ASP A 53 20.63 -3.41 13.46
CA ASP A 53 19.61 -4.40 13.71
C ASP A 53 18.74 -4.64 12.48
N VAL A 54 18.56 -3.63 11.62
CA VAL A 54 17.89 -3.80 10.33
C VAL A 54 18.71 -4.72 9.44
N VAL A 55 20.02 -4.51 9.34
CA VAL A 55 20.93 -5.34 8.53
C VAL A 55 21.01 -6.77 9.07
N LYS A 56 21.19 -6.93 10.39
CA LYS A 56 21.16 -8.26 11.06
C LYS A 56 19.83 -8.99 10.83
N GLY A 57 18.73 -8.23 10.67
CA GLY A 57 17.41 -8.77 10.37
C GLY A 57 17.25 -9.36 8.96
N PHE A 58 18.16 -9.07 8.02
CA PHE A 58 18.04 -9.54 6.63
C PHE A 58 18.06 -11.06 6.50
N GLU A 59 18.91 -11.77 7.24
CA GLU A 59 18.91 -13.24 7.22
C GLU A 59 17.56 -13.84 7.65
N LYS A 60 16.92 -13.22 8.66
CA LYS A 60 15.59 -13.63 9.09
C LYS A 60 14.55 -13.37 8.00
N LEU A 61 14.65 -12.25 7.30
CA LEU A 61 13.76 -11.90 6.18
C LEU A 61 13.93 -12.89 5.01
N VAL A 62 15.17 -13.27 4.67
CA VAL A 62 15.44 -14.31 3.66
C VAL A 62 14.75 -15.60 4.06
N ARG A 63 14.99 -16.10 5.27
CA ARG A 63 14.35 -17.34 5.77
C ARG A 63 12.82 -17.29 5.77
N ILE A 64 12.23 -16.13 6.00
CA ILE A 64 10.77 -15.94 5.92
C ILE A 64 10.31 -15.95 4.47
N ASN A 65 11.03 -15.25 3.59
CA ASN A 65 10.65 -15.08 2.18
C ASN A 65 10.88 -16.35 1.36
N ASP A 66 11.80 -17.24 1.76
CA ASP A 66 12.02 -18.56 1.14
C ASP A 66 10.86 -19.52 1.39
N LYS A 67 10.08 -19.29 2.42
CA LYS A 67 8.89 -20.09 2.71
C LYS A 67 7.69 -19.59 1.89
N LYS A 68 6.89 -20.52 1.41
CA LYS A 68 5.60 -20.16 0.81
C LYS A 68 4.80 -19.32 1.78
N TYR A 69 4.25 -18.23 1.27
CA TYR A 69 3.34 -17.39 2.04
C TYR A 69 2.02 -18.14 2.27
N VAL A 70 1.60 -18.21 3.51
CA VAL A 70 0.33 -18.87 3.89
C VAL A 70 -0.71 -17.80 4.18
N LEU A 71 -1.79 -17.81 3.42
CA LEU A 71 -2.91 -16.91 3.68
C LEU A 71 -3.51 -17.17 5.06
N PRO A 72 -3.86 -16.12 5.83
CA PRO A 72 -4.47 -16.27 7.15
C PRO A 72 -5.76 -17.08 7.09
N LYS A 73 -5.83 -18.22 7.82
CA LYS A 73 -6.97 -19.17 7.79
C LYS A 73 -8.34 -18.49 8.00
N ARG A 74 -8.40 -17.48 8.88
CA ARG A 74 -9.63 -16.70 9.17
C ARG A 74 -10.14 -15.89 7.96
N LEU A 75 -9.28 -15.64 6.98
CA LEU A 75 -9.64 -14.92 5.75
C LEU A 75 -9.93 -15.86 4.58
N MET A 76 -9.66 -17.15 4.73
CA MET A 76 -9.87 -18.17 3.70
C MET A 76 -11.32 -18.67 3.75
N LEU A 77 -12.13 -18.23 2.79
CA LEU A 77 -13.28 -19.03 2.33
C LEU A 77 -12.74 -19.91 1.21
N LYS A 78 -12.55 -21.21 1.49
CA LYS A 78 -11.82 -22.21 0.67
C LYS A 78 -12.15 -22.26 -0.83
N LYS A 79 -13.28 -21.70 -1.27
CA LYS A 79 -13.72 -21.71 -2.68
C LYS A 79 -13.47 -20.40 -3.44
N GLN A 80 -12.95 -19.34 -2.80
CA GLN A 80 -12.86 -18.02 -3.42
C GLN A 80 -11.43 -17.62 -3.81
N VAL A 81 -10.41 -18.39 -3.40
CA VAL A 81 -9.00 -18.07 -3.64
C VAL A 81 -8.29 -19.31 -4.17
N LYS A 82 -7.66 -19.19 -5.32
CA LYS A 82 -6.79 -20.21 -5.91
C LYS A 82 -5.34 -19.77 -5.76
N GLU A 83 -4.50 -20.65 -5.29
CA GLU A 83 -3.04 -20.49 -5.32
C GLU A 83 -2.51 -21.10 -6.59
N VAL A 84 -1.65 -20.37 -7.29
CA VAL A 84 -1.02 -20.76 -8.56
C VAL A 84 0.48 -20.50 -8.45
N ASP A 85 1.30 -21.35 -9.02
CA ASP A 85 2.70 -21.05 -9.33
C ASP A 85 2.73 -20.35 -10.70
N TYR A 86 3.25 -19.12 -10.70
CA TYR A 86 3.42 -18.35 -11.93
C TYR A 86 4.92 -18.11 -12.18
N LYS A 87 5.53 -18.94 -13.02
CA LYS A 87 6.95 -18.85 -13.34
C LYS A 87 7.85 -18.83 -12.07
N GLY A 88 7.53 -19.68 -11.10
CA GLY A 88 8.23 -19.74 -9.81
C GLY A 88 7.77 -18.72 -8.77
N MET A 89 6.91 -17.78 -9.13
CA MET A 89 6.30 -16.81 -8.22
C MET A 89 4.96 -17.32 -7.70
N GLN A 90 4.77 -17.33 -6.39
CA GLN A 90 3.47 -17.65 -5.78
C GLN A 90 2.45 -16.56 -6.10
N LEU A 91 1.30 -16.96 -6.64
CA LEU A 91 0.22 -16.06 -7.02
C LEU A 91 -1.10 -16.51 -6.42
N PHE A 92 -1.80 -15.61 -5.74
CA PHE A 92 -3.17 -15.83 -5.28
C PHE A 92 -4.16 -15.16 -6.21
N VAL A 93 -5.14 -15.92 -6.70
CA VAL A 93 -6.20 -15.40 -7.56
C VAL A 93 -7.52 -15.50 -6.81
N PHE A 94 -8.10 -14.35 -6.49
CA PHE A 94 -9.43 -14.24 -5.89
C PHE A 94 -10.49 -14.19 -6.97
N ASN A 95 -11.65 -14.80 -6.72
CA ASN A 95 -12.76 -14.89 -7.68
C ASN A 95 -12.35 -15.52 -9.04
N GLU A 96 -11.45 -16.51 -9.03
CA GLU A 96 -10.90 -17.10 -10.24
C GLU A 96 -11.99 -17.68 -11.16
N SER A 97 -13.02 -18.30 -10.57
CA SER A 97 -14.15 -18.90 -11.28
C SER A 97 -15.18 -17.89 -11.80
N ASN A 98 -15.08 -16.61 -11.43
CA ASN A 98 -16.06 -15.63 -11.90
C ASN A 98 -15.92 -15.37 -13.40
N ASN A 99 -17.05 -15.41 -14.11
CA ASN A 99 -17.10 -15.02 -15.51
C ASN A 99 -17.10 -13.49 -15.64
N THR A 100 -15.92 -12.92 -15.73
CA THR A 100 -15.70 -11.47 -15.85
C THR A 100 -14.49 -11.20 -16.74
N ASN A 101 -14.59 -10.17 -17.56
CA ASN A 101 -13.51 -9.63 -18.38
C ASN A 101 -12.79 -8.44 -17.72
N LYS A 102 -12.94 -8.30 -16.41
CA LYS A 102 -12.32 -7.24 -15.61
C LYS A 102 -11.39 -7.85 -14.55
N ALA A 103 -10.20 -7.31 -14.44
CA ALA A 103 -9.19 -7.81 -13.53
C ALA A 103 -8.54 -6.70 -12.70
N ILE A 104 -8.11 -7.04 -11.50
CA ILE A 104 -7.30 -6.19 -10.62
C ILE A 104 -5.99 -6.92 -10.37
N LEU A 105 -4.86 -6.28 -10.67
CA LEU A 105 -3.55 -6.71 -10.21
C LEU A 105 -3.18 -5.84 -9.00
N TYR A 106 -3.04 -6.45 -7.83
CA TYR A 106 -2.70 -5.75 -6.59
C TYR A 106 -1.29 -6.10 -6.13
N ILE A 107 -0.39 -5.14 -6.12
CA ILE A 107 1.01 -5.29 -5.67
C ILE A 107 1.08 -4.82 -4.22
N HIS A 108 1.40 -5.75 -3.30
CA HIS A 108 1.40 -5.47 -1.87
C HIS A 108 2.62 -4.66 -1.44
N GLY A 109 2.46 -3.83 -0.40
CA GLY A 109 3.54 -3.15 0.30
C GLY A 109 4.40 -4.08 1.16
N GLY A 110 5.33 -3.46 1.89
CA GLY A 110 6.24 -4.18 2.79
C GLY A 110 7.70 -3.84 2.55
N ALA A 111 7.97 -2.62 2.05
CA ALA A 111 9.31 -2.06 1.82
C ALA A 111 10.22 -2.98 0.96
N TYR A 112 9.63 -3.73 0.03
CA TYR A 112 10.29 -4.69 -0.86
C TYR A 112 10.97 -5.88 -0.16
N VAL A 113 10.90 -5.96 1.17
CA VAL A 113 11.59 -6.98 1.99
C VAL A 113 10.62 -7.87 2.77
N ARG A 114 9.36 -7.49 2.93
CA ARG A 114 8.40 -8.20 3.80
C ARG A 114 7.28 -8.84 3.00
N GLN A 115 6.77 -9.95 3.52
CA GLN A 115 5.53 -10.57 3.04
C GLN A 115 4.31 -9.67 3.34
N PRO A 116 3.19 -9.86 2.60
CA PRO A 116 1.98 -9.08 2.86
C PRO A 116 1.46 -9.34 4.28
N ARG A 117 1.02 -8.28 4.95
CA ARG A 117 0.44 -8.35 6.29
C ARG A 117 -1.03 -8.79 6.22
N TYR A 118 -1.58 -9.15 7.37
CA TYR A 118 -3.00 -9.52 7.52
C TYR A 118 -3.94 -8.44 6.97
N GLU A 119 -3.64 -7.17 7.21
CA GLU A 119 -4.42 -6.02 6.77
C GLU A 119 -4.51 -5.93 5.25
N HIS A 120 -3.41 -6.20 4.52
CA HIS A 120 -3.39 -6.25 3.05
C HIS A 120 -4.34 -7.34 2.55
N ILE A 121 -4.25 -8.55 3.09
CA ILE A 121 -5.10 -9.67 2.67
C ILE A 121 -6.58 -9.38 2.95
N LYS A 122 -6.88 -8.77 4.10
CA LYS A 122 -8.23 -8.36 4.46
C LYS A 122 -8.78 -7.31 3.49
N TYR A 123 -7.95 -6.34 3.11
CA TYR A 123 -8.31 -5.30 2.13
C TYR A 123 -8.55 -5.91 0.74
N VAL A 124 -7.61 -6.70 0.23
CA VAL A 124 -7.69 -7.40 -1.06
C VAL A 124 -8.93 -8.28 -1.15
N LYS A 125 -9.21 -9.09 -0.11
CA LYS A 125 -10.42 -9.92 -0.03
C LYS A 125 -11.69 -9.07 -0.08
N LYS A 126 -11.71 -7.93 0.64
CA LYS A 126 -12.86 -7.02 0.65
C LYS A 126 -13.07 -6.38 -0.71
N LEU A 127 -11.97 -5.99 -1.39
CA LEU A 127 -12.00 -5.44 -2.73
C LEU A 127 -12.54 -6.47 -3.73
N ALA A 128 -11.98 -7.68 -3.76
CA ALA A 128 -12.45 -8.77 -4.61
C ALA A 128 -13.94 -9.07 -4.40
N LYS A 129 -14.39 -9.16 -3.13
CA LYS A 129 -15.82 -9.39 -2.81
C LYS A 129 -16.72 -8.25 -3.30
N LYS A 130 -16.27 -6.99 -3.18
CA LYS A 130 -17.08 -5.81 -3.54
C LYS A 130 -17.17 -5.56 -5.05
N THR A 131 -16.13 -5.96 -5.79
CA THR A 131 -16.08 -5.79 -7.25
C THR A 131 -16.61 -7.01 -7.99
N GLY A 132 -16.44 -8.21 -7.46
CA GLY A 132 -16.68 -9.47 -8.17
C GLY A 132 -15.63 -9.76 -9.25
N TYR A 133 -14.61 -8.90 -9.42
CA TYR A 133 -13.58 -9.06 -10.45
C TYR A 133 -12.54 -10.09 -10.04
N LYS A 134 -11.84 -10.67 -11.02
CA LYS A 134 -10.65 -11.47 -10.73
C LYS A 134 -9.58 -10.55 -10.14
N LEU A 135 -9.06 -10.92 -8.97
CA LEU A 135 -8.02 -10.14 -8.33
C LEU A 135 -6.79 -11.02 -8.13
N TYR A 136 -5.68 -10.56 -8.68
CA TYR A 136 -4.38 -11.19 -8.66
C TYR A 136 -3.51 -10.53 -7.59
N LEU A 137 -3.01 -11.33 -6.65
CA LEU A 137 -2.09 -10.92 -5.59
C LEU A 137 -0.79 -11.71 -5.72
N PRO A 138 0.21 -11.23 -6.44
CA PRO A 138 1.52 -11.85 -6.53
C PRO A 138 2.31 -11.69 -5.23
N ILE A 139 3.04 -12.74 -4.85
CA ILE A 139 4.06 -12.71 -3.81
C ILE A 139 5.40 -12.53 -4.50
N TYR A 140 5.63 -11.34 -5.02
CA TYR A 140 6.76 -11.02 -5.89
C TYR A 140 8.12 -11.25 -5.22
N PRO A 141 9.21 -11.49 -6.01
CA PRO A 141 10.59 -11.61 -5.50
C PRO A 141 10.97 -10.38 -4.66
N LYS A 142 11.62 -10.61 -3.52
CA LYS A 142 11.91 -9.56 -2.51
C LYS A 142 13.37 -9.52 -2.11
N ALA A 143 13.85 -8.33 -1.78
CA ALA A 143 15.15 -8.12 -1.17
C ALA A 143 15.22 -8.79 0.23
N PRO A 144 16.43 -9.14 0.70
CA PRO A 144 17.73 -8.93 0.04
C PRO A 144 18.12 -10.06 -0.92
N LYS A 145 17.34 -11.14 -1.04
CA LYS A 145 17.66 -12.29 -1.90
C LYS A 145 17.50 -11.96 -3.38
N HIS A 146 16.52 -11.15 -3.72
CA HIS A 146 16.20 -10.70 -5.05
C HIS A 146 16.23 -9.18 -5.13
N SER A 147 16.33 -8.65 -6.32
CA SER A 147 16.31 -7.22 -6.61
C SER A 147 15.04 -6.81 -7.36
N PHE A 148 14.94 -5.55 -7.70
CA PHE A 148 13.86 -5.03 -8.54
C PHE A 148 13.80 -5.71 -9.91
N LYS A 149 14.94 -6.14 -10.48
CA LYS A 149 15.03 -6.70 -11.84
C LYS A 149 14.16 -7.93 -12.01
N GLU A 150 14.30 -8.91 -11.11
CA GLU A 150 13.51 -10.16 -11.17
C GLU A 150 12.03 -9.89 -10.92
N ALA A 151 11.71 -8.93 -10.06
CA ALA A 151 10.32 -8.57 -9.81
C ALA A 151 9.68 -7.88 -11.01
N TYR A 152 10.39 -6.98 -11.68
CA TYR A 152 9.91 -6.33 -12.91
C TYR A 152 9.66 -7.35 -14.00
N GLU A 153 10.60 -8.25 -14.25
CA GLU A 153 10.47 -9.29 -15.28
C GLU A 153 9.20 -10.15 -15.10
N VAL A 154 9.02 -10.72 -13.90
CA VAL A 154 7.89 -11.62 -13.66
C VAL A 154 6.55 -10.86 -13.59
N LEU A 155 6.53 -9.63 -13.04
CA LEU A 155 5.31 -8.83 -12.93
C LEU A 155 4.89 -8.23 -14.27
N THR A 156 5.82 -7.82 -15.14
CA THR A 156 5.52 -7.40 -16.52
C THR A 156 4.90 -8.55 -17.29
N SER A 157 5.49 -9.75 -17.19
CA SER A 157 4.93 -10.97 -17.81
C SER A 157 3.52 -11.26 -17.30
N LEU A 158 3.30 -11.22 -15.98
CA LEU A 158 1.99 -11.47 -15.36
C LEU A 158 0.96 -10.41 -15.80
N TYR A 159 1.35 -9.13 -15.79
CA TYR A 159 0.46 -8.07 -16.24
C TYR A 159 0.05 -8.25 -17.71
N SER A 160 1.00 -8.54 -18.59
CA SER A 160 0.74 -8.75 -20.02
C SER A 160 -0.24 -9.91 -20.25
N GLU A 161 -0.08 -11.00 -19.50
CA GLU A 161 -1.03 -12.13 -19.56
C GLU A 161 -2.41 -11.75 -19.05
N ILE A 162 -2.50 -11.03 -17.93
CA ILE A 162 -3.79 -10.53 -17.41
C ILE A 162 -4.44 -9.59 -18.42
N ARG A 163 -3.65 -8.70 -19.02
CA ARG A 163 -4.13 -7.70 -19.97
C ARG A 163 -4.66 -8.32 -21.27
N SER A 164 -4.03 -9.39 -21.74
CA SER A 164 -4.47 -10.10 -22.95
C SER A 164 -5.81 -10.82 -22.79
N LYS A 165 -6.17 -11.17 -21.55
CA LYS A 165 -7.38 -11.94 -21.21
C LYS A 165 -8.54 -11.08 -20.68
N ASN A 166 -8.33 -9.75 -20.51
CA ASN A 166 -9.33 -8.89 -19.90
C ASN A 166 -9.47 -7.55 -20.63
N ASP A 167 -10.70 -7.09 -20.81
CA ASP A 167 -11.00 -5.82 -21.46
C ASP A 167 -10.62 -4.62 -20.58
N LYS A 168 -10.81 -4.74 -19.25
CA LYS A 168 -10.43 -3.75 -18.29
C LYS A 168 -9.49 -4.34 -17.25
N VAL A 169 -8.35 -3.65 -17.03
CA VAL A 169 -7.35 -4.03 -16.03
C VAL A 169 -7.04 -2.82 -15.15
N PHE A 170 -7.17 -3.03 -13.85
CA PHE A 170 -6.83 -2.07 -12.81
C PHE A 170 -5.52 -2.52 -12.14
N LEU A 171 -4.50 -1.65 -12.16
CA LEU A 171 -3.26 -1.89 -11.43
C LEU A 171 -3.29 -1.10 -10.13
N MET A 172 -3.07 -1.79 -9.03
CA MET A 172 -3.09 -1.18 -7.69
C MET A 172 -1.87 -1.58 -6.90
N GLY A 173 -1.43 -0.72 -6.00
CA GLY A 173 -0.41 -1.07 -5.04
C GLY A 173 -0.37 -0.12 -3.86
N ASP A 174 0.16 -0.61 -2.75
CA ASP A 174 0.34 0.19 -1.54
C ASP A 174 1.83 0.30 -1.18
N SER A 175 2.26 1.45 -0.63
CA SER A 175 3.62 1.66 -0.16
C SER A 175 4.67 1.29 -1.24
N ALA A 176 5.60 0.40 -0.96
CA ALA A 176 6.56 -0.17 -1.91
C ALA A 176 5.86 -0.77 -3.15
N GLY A 177 4.74 -1.48 -2.95
CA GLY A 177 3.94 -2.01 -4.06
C GLY A 177 3.33 -0.91 -4.93
N GLY A 178 3.04 0.25 -4.35
CA GLY A 178 2.58 1.44 -5.08
C GLY A 178 3.69 2.04 -5.95
N GLY A 179 4.91 2.15 -5.41
CA GLY A 179 6.09 2.56 -6.20
C GLY A 179 6.35 1.60 -7.35
N LEU A 180 6.34 0.28 -7.07
CA LEU A 180 6.52 -0.75 -8.09
C LEU A 180 5.43 -0.70 -9.17
N ALA A 181 4.17 -0.45 -8.80
CA ALA A 181 3.07 -0.33 -9.74
C ALA A 181 3.24 0.88 -10.68
N LEU A 182 3.69 2.03 -10.16
CA LEU A 182 3.97 3.21 -10.99
C LEU A 182 5.15 2.97 -11.92
N GLY A 183 6.27 2.44 -11.41
CA GLY A 183 7.44 2.14 -12.23
C GLY A 183 7.15 1.09 -13.32
N LEU A 184 6.32 0.08 -13.04
CA LEU A 184 5.85 -0.87 -14.06
C LEU A 184 5.06 -0.14 -15.16
N CYS A 185 4.16 0.77 -14.83
CA CYS A 185 3.44 1.55 -15.84
C CYS A 185 4.37 2.40 -16.70
N GLN A 186 5.44 2.93 -16.13
CA GLN A 186 6.49 3.66 -16.89
C GLN A 186 7.26 2.70 -17.81
N SER A 187 7.66 1.50 -17.36
CA SER A 187 8.24 0.46 -18.21
C SER A 187 7.29 0.05 -19.35
N PHE A 188 5.99 -0.03 -19.08
CA PHE A 188 5.00 -0.37 -20.11
C PHE A 188 4.94 0.67 -21.24
N ILE A 189 5.23 1.95 -20.94
CA ILE A 189 5.36 2.97 -22.01
C ILE A 189 6.55 2.66 -22.90
N GLU A 190 7.72 2.37 -22.33
CA GLU A 190 8.94 2.04 -23.06
C GLU A 190 8.81 0.75 -23.87
N GLU A 191 8.13 -0.26 -23.31
CA GLU A 191 7.95 -1.57 -23.94
C GLU A 191 6.71 -1.65 -24.86
N ASN A 192 5.99 -0.52 -25.08
CA ASN A 192 4.74 -0.46 -25.85
C ASN A 192 3.66 -1.45 -25.35
N ILE A 193 3.63 -1.72 -24.05
CA ILE A 193 2.60 -2.54 -23.42
C ILE A 193 1.40 -1.64 -23.08
N ARG A 194 0.20 -2.12 -23.41
CA ARG A 194 -1.04 -1.38 -23.15
C ARG A 194 -1.21 -1.08 -21.67
N GLN A 195 -1.40 0.21 -21.33
CA GLN A 195 -1.55 0.71 -19.96
C GLN A 195 -2.79 0.13 -19.25
N PRO A 196 -2.77 0.04 -17.91
CA PRO A 196 -3.96 -0.25 -17.13
C PRO A 196 -5.02 0.85 -17.36
N ASP A 197 -6.29 0.48 -17.20
CA ASP A 197 -7.38 1.45 -17.34
C ASP A 197 -7.37 2.48 -16.21
N GLU A 198 -6.99 2.07 -15.02
CA GLU A 198 -6.72 2.97 -13.90
C GLU A 198 -5.52 2.43 -13.09
N LEU A 199 -4.60 3.32 -12.72
CA LEU A 199 -3.56 3.07 -11.75
C LEU A 199 -3.97 3.66 -10.41
N ILE A 200 -4.02 2.84 -9.34
CA ILE A 200 -4.48 3.26 -8.01
C ILE A 200 -3.37 3.01 -7.00
N LEU A 201 -2.85 4.09 -6.43
CA LEU A 201 -1.69 4.11 -5.56
C LEU A 201 -2.10 4.48 -4.13
N LEU A 202 -1.80 3.61 -3.17
CA LEU A 202 -2.11 3.81 -1.77
C LEU A 202 -0.82 4.11 -1.01
N SER A 203 -0.59 5.37 -0.63
CA SER A 203 0.65 5.84 0.01
C SER A 203 1.91 5.34 -0.69
N PRO A 204 2.08 5.54 -2.01
CA PRO A 204 3.17 4.91 -2.75
C PRO A 204 4.54 5.44 -2.33
N TRP A 205 5.52 4.54 -2.20
CA TRP A 205 6.92 4.89 -2.00
C TRP A 205 7.60 5.03 -3.37
N ILE A 206 7.79 6.26 -3.80
CA ILE A 206 8.14 6.61 -5.19
C ILE A 206 9.54 7.19 -5.37
N ASP A 207 10.26 7.42 -4.28
CA ASP A 207 11.67 7.74 -4.24
C ASP A 207 12.33 6.93 -3.11
N ILE A 208 13.13 5.93 -3.48
CA ILE A 208 13.78 5.08 -2.47
C ILE A 208 14.93 5.76 -1.74
N SER A 209 15.42 6.89 -2.27
CA SER A 209 16.50 7.66 -1.65
C SER A 209 16.02 8.41 -0.39
N LEU A 210 14.75 8.83 -0.36
CA LEU A 210 14.19 9.69 0.69
C LEU A 210 15.04 10.94 0.97
N GLU A 211 15.55 11.57 -0.09
CA GLU A 211 16.41 12.76 0.01
C GLU A 211 15.62 14.08 0.02
N ASN A 212 14.30 14.06 -0.12
CA ASN A 212 13.47 15.25 -0.05
C ASN A 212 13.57 15.89 1.35
N GLU A 213 14.10 17.11 1.41
CA GLU A 213 14.32 17.82 2.68
C GLU A 213 13.04 18.02 3.51
N ARG A 214 11.87 18.08 2.87
CA ARG A 214 10.60 18.25 3.55
C ARG A 214 10.16 17.00 4.32
N ILE A 215 10.78 15.85 4.12
CA ILE A 215 10.53 14.63 4.88
C ILE A 215 10.73 14.86 6.38
N LYS A 216 11.71 15.69 6.77
CA LYS A 216 12.01 16.04 8.17
C LYS A 216 10.79 16.58 8.93
N ASP A 217 9.90 17.29 8.22
CA ASP A 217 8.71 17.91 8.82
C ASP A 217 7.69 16.85 9.27
N TYR A 218 7.77 15.65 8.70
CA TYR A 218 6.82 14.54 8.92
C TYR A 218 7.34 13.46 9.88
N VAL A 219 8.65 13.42 10.18
CA VAL A 219 9.28 12.37 11.02
C VAL A 219 8.62 12.26 12.40
N LYS A 220 8.27 13.39 13.02
CA LYS A 220 7.65 13.41 14.36
C LYS A 220 6.21 12.87 14.37
N VAL A 221 5.51 13.01 13.26
CA VAL A 221 4.09 12.60 13.13
C VAL A 221 3.91 11.23 12.50
N GLU A 222 4.97 10.66 11.92
CA GLU A 222 4.99 9.34 11.28
C GLU A 222 5.03 8.21 12.33
N PRO A 223 3.96 7.41 12.46
CA PRO A 223 3.90 6.38 13.49
C PRO A 223 4.57 5.06 13.12
N MET A 224 4.87 4.82 11.84
CA MET A 224 5.24 3.48 11.34
C MET A 224 6.63 3.42 10.74
N LEU A 225 6.99 4.39 9.89
CA LEU A 225 8.20 4.35 9.10
C LEU A 225 9.34 5.08 9.82
N SER A 226 10.56 4.56 9.67
CA SER A 226 11.80 5.24 10.00
C SER A 226 12.52 5.58 8.69
N VAL A 227 12.99 6.80 8.54
CA VAL A 227 13.72 7.24 7.34
C VAL A 227 14.97 6.38 7.14
N SER A 228 15.78 6.16 8.21
CA SER A 228 17.00 5.35 8.12
C SER A 228 16.70 3.90 7.73
N ASN A 229 15.77 3.24 8.42
CA ASN A 229 15.42 1.86 8.12
C ASN A 229 14.86 1.71 6.69
N THR A 230 14.05 2.68 6.25
CA THR A 230 13.46 2.66 4.91
C THR A 230 14.54 2.82 3.84
N LYS A 231 15.53 3.71 4.04
CA LYS A 231 16.70 3.85 3.16
C LYS A 231 17.51 2.54 3.05
N ILE A 232 17.72 1.84 4.17
CA ILE A 232 18.44 0.55 4.17
C ILE A 232 17.69 -0.49 3.33
N TRP A 233 16.38 -0.61 3.48
CA TRP A 233 15.58 -1.52 2.67
C TRP A 233 15.57 -1.13 1.19
N GLY A 234 15.51 0.15 0.88
CA GLY A 234 15.63 0.67 -0.49
C GLY A 234 16.97 0.32 -1.13
N LYS A 235 18.08 0.50 -0.41
CA LYS A 235 19.42 0.10 -0.89
C LYS A 235 19.52 -1.41 -1.13
N ALA A 236 18.95 -2.23 -0.25
CA ALA A 236 18.91 -3.68 -0.45
C ALA A 236 18.09 -4.07 -1.69
N TRP A 237 16.99 -3.37 -1.97
CA TRP A 237 16.17 -3.56 -3.17
C TRP A 237 16.89 -3.12 -4.43
N ALA A 238 17.62 -2.02 -4.38
CA ALA A 238 18.41 -1.50 -5.49
C ALA A 238 19.56 -2.44 -5.90
N ASN A 239 20.09 -3.23 -4.96
CA ASN A 239 21.18 -4.19 -5.19
C ASN A 239 22.36 -3.56 -5.97
N GLY A 240 22.81 -2.39 -5.52
CA GLY A 240 23.93 -1.64 -6.12
C GLY A 240 23.58 -0.79 -7.35
N ALA A 241 22.32 -0.80 -7.82
CA ALA A 241 21.89 0.11 -8.88
C ALA A 241 21.78 1.56 -8.37
N ARG A 242 21.79 2.53 -9.29
CA ARG A 242 21.57 3.94 -8.96
C ARG A 242 20.19 4.13 -8.38
N LEU A 243 20.05 4.88 -7.30
CA LEU A 243 18.79 5.08 -6.59
C LEU A 243 17.77 5.93 -7.38
N ASP A 244 18.25 6.71 -8.37
CA ASP A 244 17.44 7.50 -9.28
C ASP A 244 16.98 6.74 -10.55
N ASP A 245 17.31 5.44 -10.68
CA ASP A 245 16.68 4.58 -11.69
C ASP A 245 15.15 4.59 -11.47
N TYR A 246 14.38 4.96 -12.48
CA TYR A 246 12.93 5.10 -12.36
C TYR A 246 12.21 3.83 -11.90
N ARG A 247 12.80 2.66 -12.15
CA ARG A 247 12.27 1.38 -11.66
C ARG A 247 12.38 1.24 -10.13
N LEU A 248 13.26 2.01 -9.53
CA LEU A 248 13.48 2.12 -8.09
C LEU A 248 12.77 3.35 -7.51
N SER A 249 12.93 4.49 -8.20
CA SER A 249 12.39 5.79 -7.82
C SER A 249 11.55 6.36 -8.97
N PRO A 250 10.30 5.86 -9.14
CA PRO A 250 9.44 6.26 -10.26
C PRO A 250 9.02 7.73 -10.25
N LEU A 251 9.36 8.48 -9.21
CA LEU A 251 9.24 9.94 -9.20
C LEU A 251 10.07 10.59 -10.32
N TYR A 252 11.19 9.97 -10.72
CA TYR A 252 12.10 10.48 -11.76
C TYR A 252 11.83 9.89 -13.15
N GLY A 253 10.83 9.01 -13.27
CA GLY A 253 10.48 8.36 -14.52
C GLY A 253 9.58 9.20 -15.41
N ASN A 254 9.49 8.80 -16.68
CA ASN A 254 8.59 9.43 -17.64
C ASN A 254 7.12 9.12 -17.32
N CYS A 255 6.33 10.17 -17.15
CA CYS A 255 4.88 10.06 -16.90
C CYS A 255 4.02 10.25 -18.18
N ILE A 256 4.62 10.73 -19.29
CA ILE A 256 3.89 10.95 -20.54
C ILE A 256 3.46 9.60 -21.14
N GLY A 257 2.16 9.40 -21.31
CA GLY A 257 1.58 8.14 -21.79
C GLY A 257 0.89 7.32 -20.71
N LEU A 258 1.00 7.69 -19.43
CA LEU A 258 0.16 7.13 -18.38
C LEU A 258 -1.30 7.54 -18.62
N LYS A 259 -2.24 6.59 -18.46
CA LYS A 259 -3.65 6.80 -18.82
C LYS A 259 -4.43 7.54 -17.75
N SER A 260 -4.41 7.03 -16.53
CA SER A 260 -5.13 7.61 -15.38
C SER A 260 -4.49 7.14 -14.08
N VAL A 261 -4.20 8.08 -13.18
CA VAL A 261 -3.54 7.82 -11.89
C VAL A 261 -4.37 8.37 -10.74
N ASN A 262 -4.60 7.56 -9.72
CA ASN A 262 -5.33 7.94 -8.52
C ASN A 262 -4.43 7.71 -7.30
N ILE A 263 -4.06 8.77 -6.59
CA ILE A 263 -3.13 8.74 -5.46
C ILE A 263 -3.92 8.93 -4.17
N PHE A 264 -3.85 7.99 -3.25
CA PHE A 264 -4.37 8.09 -1.89
C PHE A 264 -3.19 8.25 -0.93
N ILE A 265 -3.14 9.32 -0.15
CA ILE A 265 -1.99 9.64 0.71
C ILE A 265 -2.46 10.22 2.05
N GLY A 266 -1.90 9.74 3.16
CA GLY A 266 -2.10 10.32 4.48
C GLY A 266 -1.28 11.60 4.67
N THR A 267 -1.80 12.56 5.44
CA THR A 267 -1.04 13.80 5.69
C THR A 267 -0.09 13.70 6.88
N ARG A 268 0.05 12.52 7.47
CA ARG A 268 0.94 12.26 8.62
C ARG A 268 1.93 11.12 8.33
N GLU A 269 2.49 11.12 7.12
CA GLU A 269 3.48 10.12 6.70
C GLU A 269 4.67 10.76 5.98
N ILE A 270 5.85 10.17 6.14
CA ILE A 270 7.10 10.69 5.54
C ILE A 270 7.08 10.66 4.01
N LEU A 271 6.21 9.87 3.38
CA LEU A 271 6.08 9.79 1.92
C LEU A 271 5.17 10.90 1.34
N TYR A 272 4.51 11.70 2.20
CA TYR A 272 3.58 12.74 1.75
C TYR A 272 4.25 13.79 0.84
N PRO A 273 5.43 14.35 1.17
CA PRO A 273 6.05 15.39 0.34
C PRO A 273 6.33 14.93 -1.10
N ASP A 274 6.88 13.72 -1.27
CA ASP A 274 7.19 13.18 -2.59
C ASP A 274 5.92 12.94 -3.42
N ASN A 275 4.85 12.48 -2.76
CA ASN A 275 3.57 12.26 -3.42
C ASN A 275 2.90 13.57 -3.89
N ILE A 276 3.17 14.70 -3.24
CA ILE A 276 2.74 16.01 -3.73
C ILE A 276 3.54 16.41 -4.97
N ILE A 277 4.85 16.14 -4.98
CA ILE A 277 5.69 16.36 -6.16
C ILE A 277 5.19 15.50 -7.33
N LEU A 278 4.97 14.20 -7.10
CA LEU A 278 4.44 13.29 -8.13
C LEU A 278 3.10 13.80 -8.70
N TYR A 279 2.19 14.25 -7.84
CA TYR A 279 0.91 14.80 -8.29
C TYR A 279 1.09 15.97 -9.26
N ASN A 280 2.01 16.88 -8.96
CA ASN A 280 2.31 18.02 -9.81
C ASN A 280 2.97 17.59 -11.14
N VAL A 281 3.94 16.67 -11.09
CA VAL A 281 4.58 16.09 -12.29
C VAL A 281 3.54 15.43 -13.20
N LEU A 282 2.58 14.70 -12.64
CA LEU A 282 1.51 14.07 -13.42
C LEU A 282 0.58 15.11 -14.07
N LEU A 283 0.27 16.21 -13.37
CA LEU A 283 -0.50 17.33 -13.95
C LEU A 283 0.24 18.00 -15.10
N GLU A 284 1.51 18.31 -14.93
CA GLU A 284 2.39 18.90 -15.96
C GLU A 284 2.53 17.97 -17.18
N SER A 285 2.59 16.68 -16.95
CA SER A 285 2.60 15.63 -17.98
C SER A 285 1.23 15.41 -18.65
N LYS A 286 0.20 16.20 -18.30
CA LYS A 286 -1.18 16.10 -18.81
C LYS A 286 -1.83 14.72 -18.56
N VAL A 287 -1.40 14.01 -17.55
CA VAL A 287 -2.00 12.75 -17.12
C VAL A 287 -3.29 13.03 -16.37
N LYS A 288 -4.31 12.22 -16.61
CA LYS A 288 -5.55 12.27 -15.81
C LYS A 288 -5.24 11.81 -14.40
N VAL A 289 -5.04 12.73 -13.46
CA VAL A 289 -4.67 12.43 -12.08
C VAL A 289 -5.69 12.94 -11.07
N LYS A 290 -5.89 12.17 -9.99
CA LYS A 290 -6.63 12.58 -8.78
C LYS A 290 -5.82 12.29 -7.54
N LEU A 291 -5.80 13.27 -6.62
CA LEU A 291 -5.17 13.16 -5.32
C LEU A 291 -6.25 13.12 -4.21
N TYR A 292 -6.27 12.04 -3.46
CA TYR A 292 -7.16 11.81 -2.31
C TYR A 292 -6.34 11.93 -1.02
N LYS A 293 -6.41 13.11 -0.38
CA LYS A 293 -5.70 13.37 0.87
C LYS A 293 -6.48 12.82 2.05
N GLY A 294 -5.90 11.88 2.77
CA GLY A 294 -6.37 11.42 4.08
C GLY A 294 -5.90 12.38 5.16
N ILE A 295 -6.72 13.41 5.48
CA ILE A 295 -6.33 14.40 6.49
C ILE A 295 -6.19 13.73 7.86
N GLY A 296 -5.07 13.98 8.53
CA GLY A 296 -4.76 13.37 9.83
C GLY A 296 -4.42 11.87 9.77
N MET A 297 -4.34 11.26 8.57
CA MET A 297 -4.10 9.83 8.41
C MET A 297 -2.61 9.49 8.31
N ASN A 298 -2.30 8.30 8.81
CA ASN A 298 -0.98 7.67 8.74
C ASN A 298 -0.78 6.91 7.43
N HIS A 299 0.43 6.38 7.25
CA HIS A 299 0.83 5.56 6.10
C HIS A 299 -0.11 4.38 5.85
N VAL A 300 -0.54 4.22 4.60
CA VAL A 300 -1.46 3.15 4.13
C VAL A 300 -2.73 3.03 5.00
N TYR A 301 -3.30 4.16 5.44
CA TYR A 301 -4.50 4.16 6.29
C TYR A 301 -5.69 3.39 5.69
N ASN A 302 -5.70 3.22 4.38
CA ASN A 302 -6.76 2.57 3.59
C ASN A 302 -7.03 1.12 4.02
N VAL A 303 -6.04 0.42 4.59
CA VAL A 303 -6.17 -1.00 4.97
C VAL A 303 -6.65 -1.22 6.40
N TYR A 304 -6.66 -0.18 7.23
CA TYR A 304 -7.03 -0.27 8.64
C TYR A 304 -8.55 -0.23 8.87
N PRO A 305 -9.05 -0.74 10.02
CA PRO A 305 -10.49 -0.79 10.32
C PRO A 305 -11.02 0.55 10.86
N ILE A 306 -10.80 1.64 10.15
CA ILE A 306 -11.20 3.00 10.51
C ILE A 306 -12.27 3.56 9.57
N PRO A 307 -13.06 4.56 10.00
CA PRO A 307 -14.07 5.21 9.15
C PRO A 307 -13.49 5.80 7.87
N GLU A 308 -12.33 6.47 7.95
CA GLU A 308 -11.63 7.10 6.84
C GLU A 308 -11.22 6.08 5.76
N ALA A 309 -10.80 4.88 6.17
CA ALA A 309 -10.51 3.79 5.23
C ALA A 309 -11.76 3.26 4.52
N ARG A 310 -12.95 3.35 5.16
CA ARG A 310 -14.22 2.98 4.50
C ARG A 310 -14.58 3.99 3.42
N ILE A 311 -14.33 5.28 3.66
CA ILE A 311 -14.51 6.35 2.68
C ILE A 311 -13.56 6.14 1.51
N ALA A 312 -12.27 5.94 1.78
CA ALA A 312 -11.26 5.68 0.76
C ALA A 312 -11.60 4.44 -0.08
N LEU A 313 -12.05 3.35 0.55
CA LEU A 313 -12.49 2.15 -0.19
C LEU A 313 -13.70 2.45 -1.10
N LYS A 314 -14.66 3.27 -0.65
CA LYS A 314 -15.77 3.68 -1.50
C LYS A 314 -15.27 4.43 -2.72
N GLN A 315 -14.35 5.39 -2.54
CA GLN A 315 -13.71 6.13 -3.63
C GLN A 315 -12.99 5.19 -4.62
N VAL A 316 -12.21 4.22 -4.11
CA VAL A 316 -11.57 3.18 -4.95
C VAL A 316 -12.62 2.39 -5.75
N LEU A 317 -13.72 1.97 -5.13
CA LEU A 317 -14.80 1.25 -5.82
C LEU A 317 -15.48 2.11 -6.88
N ASP A 318 -15.66 3.40 -6.62
CA ASP A 318 -16.25 4.35 -7.59
C ASP A 318 -15.32 4.56 -8.80
N ILE A 319 -13.99 4.50 -8.62
CA ILE A 319 -13.00 4.52 -9.71
C ILE A 319 -13.10 3.25 -10.57
N ILE A 320 -13.11 2.08 -9.91
CA ILE A 320 -13.08 0.77 -10.57
C ILE A 320 -14.40 0.44 -11.31
N LYS A 321 -15.52 0.96 -10.85
CA LYS A 321 -16.85 0.65 -11.41
C LYS A 321 -17.29 1.55 -12.55
N LYS A 322 -16.55 2.60 -12.82
CA LYS A 322 -16.72 3.44 -14.02
C LYS A 322 -16.27 2.68 -15.26
#